data_278677ce5da66ed2c5787ba006c5aeab
#
_entry.id   278677ce5da66ed2c5787ba006c5aeab
#
_cell.length_a   1.000
_cell.length_b   1.000
_cell.length_c   1.000
_cell.angle_alpha   90.00
_cell.angle_beta   90.00
_cell.angle_gamma   90.00
#
_symmetry.space_group_name_H-M   'P 1'
#
loop_
_entity.id
_entity.type
_entity.pdbx_description
1 polymer ?
#
loop_
_entity_poly.entity_id
_entity_poly.type
_entity_poly.pdbx_seq_one_letter_code
_entity_poly.pdbx_strand_id
1 'polypeptide(L)'
;SWKGQTIDMPTQEHINGSNITVMAKWRKYESFEDSVKDHGKFLKENPRYEQSGVFKAKDYKEQAYAIRMAGYATDPQYASLICNIIESYSLNIYDFKVGDGNKVVERAITTGMSIVGKSPYVFGGGRNPEDIAALRFDCSSFVHWCYANAGLNLGDYRSVVTWTLVTMGREVKTEEMQRGDLIFFNTEGVVNNHVGIYLGDNKFLHDASTNGVWVNNLEGYWKNAFNGTVRRVVE
;
A
#
# COMPACT_ATOMS: atom_id res chain seq x y z
N SER A 1 16.49 -14.85 -23.77
CA SER A 1 16.90 -13.62 -24.47
C SER A 1 15.65 -12.91 -25.02
N TRP A 2 15.66 -11.57 -25.04
CA TRP A 2 14.58 -10.75 -25.56
C TRP A 2 14.37 -10.99 -27.06
N LYS A 3 13.12 -11.24 -27.47
CA LYS A 3 12.72 -11.45 -28.87
C LYS A 3 11.85 -10.31 -29.43
N GLY A 4 11.52 -9.31 -28.60
CA GLY A 4 10.71 -8.16 -28.98
C GLY A 4 11.53 -7.03 -29.64
N GLN A 5 10.85 -5.92 -29.93
CA GLN A 5 11.47 -4.72 -30.49
C GLN A 5 12.43 -4.06 -29.49
N THR A 6 13.44 -3.37 -30.01
CA THR A 6 14.38 -2.57 -29.23
C THR A 6 14.45 -1.15 -29.77
N ILE A 7 14.89 -0.21 -28.94
CA ILE A 7 15.17 1.17 -29.27
C ILE A 7 16.56 1.54 -28.76
N ASP A 8 17.35 2.23 -29.56
CA ASP A 8 18.64 2.77 -29.12
C ASP A 8 18.42 4.14 -28.49
N MET A 9 18.86 4.30 -27.22
CA MET A 9 18.73 5.54 -26.47
C MET A 9 20.03 5.85 -25.73
N PRO A 10 20.39 7.15 -25.59
CA PRO A 10 21.50 7.54 -24.73
C PRO A 10 21.17 7.25 -23.27
N THR A 11 22.13 6.71 -22.54
CA THR A 11 22.07 6.52 -21.09
C THR A 11 23.38 6.95 -20.44
N GLN A 12 23.35 7.31 -19.18
CA GLN A 12 24.55 7.62 -18.41
C GLN A 12 25.01 6.40 -17.65
N GLU A 13 26.30 6.12 -17.75
CA GLU A 13 26.98 5.07 -16.99
C GLU A 13 28.10 5.67 -16.15
N HIS A 14 28.28 5.16 -14.94
CA HIS A 14 29.36 5.57 -14.05
C HIS A 14 30.54 4.61 -14.24
N ILE A 15 31.57 5.06 -14.99
CA ILE A 15 32.73 4.25 -15.33
C ILE A 15 34.02 4.98 -14.91
N ASN A 16 34.85 4.28 -14.14
CA ASN A 16 36.14 4.82 -13.65
C ASN A 16 36.01 6.17 -12.92
N GLY A 17 34.94 6.33 -12.11
CA GLY A 17 34.72 7.54 -11.31
C GLY A 17 34.11 8.72 -12.09
N SER A 18 33.73 8.53 -13.35
CA SER A 18 33.14 9.57 -14.19
C SER A 18 31.82 9.11 -14.83
N ASN A 19 30.87 10.03 -14.97
CA ASN A 19 29.65 9.78 -15.72
C ASN A 19 29.91 9.98 -17.21
N ILE A 20 29.68 8.97 -18.01
CA ILE A 20 29.78 9.01 -19.47
C ILE A 20 28.44 8.65 -20.09
N THR A 21 28.14 9.29 -21.24
CA THR A 21 26.94 8.94 -22.01
C THR A 21 27.29 7.85 -23.04
N VAL A 22 26.53 6.78 -22.99
CA VAL A 22 26.66 5.66 -23.94
C VAL A 22 25.33 5.42 -24.65
N MET A 23 25.36 4.87 -25.86
CA MET A 23 24.17 4.39 -26.54
C MET A 23 23.88 2.97 -26.12
N ALA A 24 22.70 2.73 -25.56
CA ALA A 24 22.27 1.41 -25.12
C ALA A 24 20.99 0.97 -25.83
N LYS A 25 20.88 -0.35 -26.06
CA LYS A 25 19.65 -0.96 -26.58
C LYS A 25 18.67 -1.24 -25.47
N TRP A 26 17.52 -0.60 -25.54
CA TRP A 26 16.44 -0.78 -24.59
C TRP A 26 15.33 -1.63 -25.18
N ARG A 27 14.67 -2.45 -24.34
CA ARG A 27 13.47 -3.18 -24.72
C ARG A 27 12.33 -2.18 -24.96
N LYS A 28 11.62 -2.35 -26.07
CA LYS A 28 10.43 -1.57 -26.37
C LYS A 28 9.18 -2.39 -26.05
N TYR A 29 8.29 -1.84 -25.27
CA TYR A 29 7.06 -2.49 -24.82
C TYR A 29 5.84 -1.80 -25.44
N GLU A 30 4.74 -2.54 -25.60
CA GLU A 30 3.48 -2.00 -26.11
C GLU A 30 2.71 -1.26 -25.01
N SER A 31 2.92 -1.64 -23.74
CA SER A 31 2.30 -0.99 -22.57
C SER A 31 3.31 -0.80 -21.44
N PHE A 32 3.00 0.15 -20.56
CA PHE A 32 3.73 0.34 -19.31
C PHE A 32 3.64 -0.90 -18.40
N GLU A 33 2.47 -1.55 -18.37
CA GLU A 33 2.23 -2.75 -17.59
C GLU A 33 3.14 -3.91 -18.01
N ASP A 34 3.36 -4.11 -19.31
CA ASP A 34 4.27 -5.14 -19.84
C ASP A 34 5.72 -4.87 -19.43
N SER A 35 6.12 -3.58 -19.44
CA SER A 35 7.45 -3.18 -18.95
C SER A 35 7.66 -3.53 -17.48
N VAL A 36 6.68 -3.24 -16.61
CA VAL A 36 6.75 -3.55 -15.19
C VAL A 36 6.80 -5.07 -14.94
N LYS A 37 5.94 -5.83 -15.64
CA LYS A 37 5.93 -7.30 -15.55
C LYS A 37 7.26 -7.92 -15.96
N ASP A 38 7.83 -7.46 -17.09
CA ASP A 38 9.10 -7.97 -17.59
C ASP A 38 10.27 -7.60 -16.67
N HIS A 39 10.25 -6.40 -16.08
CA HIS A 39 11.25 -5.99 -15.10
C HIS A 39 11.21 -6.89 -13.84
N GLY A 40 10.03 -7.16 -13.29
CA GLY A 40 9.88 -8.08 -12.17
C GLY A 40 10.37 -9.50 -12.50
N LYS A 41 10.03 -10.00 -13.69
CA LYS A 41 10.52 -11.29 -14.21
C LYS A 41 12.03 -11.31 -14.37
N PHE A 42 12.62 -10.24 -14.92
CA PHE A 42 14.07 -10.11 -15.08
C PHE A 42 14.80 -10.23 -13.74
N LEU A 43 14.33 -9.55 -12.69
CA LEU A 43 14.92 -9.65 -11.36
C LEU A 43 14.81 -11.08 -10.82
N LYS A 44 13.63 -11.70 -10.95
CA LYS A 44 13.34 -13.02 -10.40
C LYS A 44 14.11 -14.15 -11.09
N GLU A 45 14.30 -14.06 -12.41
CA GLU A 45 14.97 -15.10 -13.21
C GLU A 45 16.50 -15.02 -13.22
N ASN A 46 17.09 -13.94 -12.70
CA ASN A 46 18.54 -13.79 -12.62
C ASN A 46 19.05 -14.15 -11.20
N PRO A 47 19.79 -15.26 -11.05
CA PRO A 47 20.20 -15.78 -9.74
C PRO A 47 21.00 -14.78 -8.89
N ARG A 48 21.70 -13.82 -9.49
CA ARG A 48 22.47 -12.80 -8.77
C ARG A 48 21.63 -11.96 -7.82
N TYR A 49 20.36 -11.69 -8.15
CA TYR A 49 19.47 -10.90 -7.30
C TYR A 49 19.00 -11.69 -6.08
N GLU A 50 18.71 -12.98 -6.24
CA GLU A 50 18.41 -13.87 -5.12
C GLU A 50 19.62 -14.04 -4.19
N GLN A 51 20.80 -14.29 -4.76
CA GLN A 51 22.06 -14.43 -4.02
C GLN A 51 22.43 -13.17 -3.24
N SER A 52 22.10 -11.99 -3.78
CA SER A 52 22.31 -10.71 -3.10
C SER A 52 21.21 -10.36 -2.07
N GLY A 53 20.23 -11.24 -1.87
CA GLY A 53 19.19 -11.06 -0.85
C GLY A 53 18.03 -10.16 -1.24
N VAL A 54 17.87 -9.80 -2.53
CA VAL A 54 16.81 -8.88 -3.01
C VAL A 54 15.42 -9.33 -2.57
N PHE A 55 15.13 -10.63 -2.60
CA PHE A 55 13.82 -11.19 -2.23
C PHE A 55 13.69 -11.57 -0.75
N LYS A 56 14.74 -11.33 0.05
CA LYS A 56 14.75 -11.55 1.50
C LYS A 56 14.85 -10.25 2.28
N ALA A 57 14.92 -9.13 1.58
CA ALA A 57 14.98 -7.81 2.18
C ALA A 57 13.74 -7.54 3.05
N LYS A 58 13.95 -6.93 4.21
CA LYS A 58 12.89 -6.63 5.19
C LYS A 58 12.10 -5.39 4.82
N ASP A 59 12.74 -4.48 4.11
CA ASP A 59 12.15 -3.21 3.66
C ASP A 59 12.75 -2.77 2.31
N TYR A 60 12.20 -1.69 1.75
CA TYR A 60 12.65 -1.14 0.47
C TYR A 60 14.11 -0.64 0.51
N LYS A 61 14.63 -0.25 1.68
CA LYS A 61 16.03 0.21 1.81
C LYS A 61 16.99 -0.95 1.63
N GLU A 62 16.79 -2.04 2.38
CA GLU A 62 17.57 -3.27 2.20
C GLU A 62 17.45 -3.77 0.76
N GLN A 63 16.26 -3.73 0.16
CA GLN A 63 16.04 -4.19 -1.21
C GLN A 63 16.77 -3.33 -2.24
N ALA A 64 16.71 -2.00 -2.15
CA ALA A 64 17.42 -1.10 -3.06
C ALA A 64 18.94 -1.30 -2.99
N TYR A 65 19.49 -1.50 -1.79
CA TYR A 65 20.91 -1.84 -1.59
C TYR A 65 21.26 -3.20 -2.19
N ALA A 66 20.44 -4.22 -1.96
CA ALA A 66 20.66 -5.57 -2.50
C ALA A 66 20.64 -5.57 -4.05
N ILE A 67 19.73 -4.83 -4.67
CA ILE A 67 19.66 -4.66 -6.13
C ILE A 67 20.94 -4.00 -6.66
N ARG A 68 21.41 -2.94 -6.00
CA ARG A 68 22.68 -2.28 -6.36
C ARG A 68 23.86 -3.24 -6.22
N MET A 69 23.96 -3.94 -5.09
CA MET A 69 25.04 -4.90 -4.82
C MET A 69 25.04 -6.06 -5.82
N ALA A 70 23.89 -6.44 -6.35
CA ALA A 70 23.77 -7.41 -7.44
C ALA A 70 24.28 -6.87 -8.79
N GLY A 71 24.74 -5.60 -8.87
CA GLY A 71 25.24 -5.00 -10.10
C GLY A 71 24.14 -4.60 -11.08
N TYR A 72 22.96 -4.18 -10.58
CA TYR A 72 21.88 -3.68 -11.42
C TYR A 72 22.23 -2.33 -12.05
N ALA A 73 22.89 -1.46 -11.31
CA ALA A 73 23.29 -0.13 -11.74
C ALA A 73 24.75 0.14 -11.40
N THR A 74 25.43 0.90 -12.25
CA THR A 74 26.81 1.33 -12.09
C THR A 74 26.91 2.55 -11.16
N ASP A 75 25.83 3.32 -11.00
CA ASP A 75 25.79 4.51 -10.15
C ASP A 75 25.92 4.14 -8.65
N PRO A 76 26.95 4.65 -7.95
CA PRO A 76 27.11 4.44 -6.51
C PRO A 76 25.97 5.01 -5.67
N GLN A 77 25.21 5.99 -6.18
CA GLN A 77 24.10 6.62 -5.50
C GLN A 77 22.74 5.96 -5.83
N TYR A 78 22.71 4.94 -6.69
CA TYR A 78 21.46 4.31 -7.12
C TYR A 78 20.51 3.96 -5.98
N ALA A 79 21.00 3.28 -4.94
CA ALA A 79 20.16 2.87 -3.82
C ALA A 79 19.57 4.06 -3.05
N SER A 80 20.36 5.09 -2.78
CA SER A 80 19.88 6.31 -2.11
C SER A 80 18.90 7.10 -2.95
N LEU A 81 19.12 7.18 -4.27
CA LEU A 81 18.16 7.84 -5.18
C LEU A 81 16.81 7.13 -5.21
N ILE A 82 16.80 5.80 -5.28
CA ILE A 82 15.56 5.01 -5.21
C ILE A 82 14.86 5.20 -3.86
N CYS A 83 15.59 5.15 -2.73
CA CYS A 83 15.01 5.41 -1.41
C CYS A 83 14.39 6.81 -1.31
N ASN A 84 15.07 7.84 -1.80
CA ASN A 84 14.55 9.21 -1.82
C ASN A 84 13.27 9.33 -2.65
N ILE A 85 13.18 8.66 -3.80
CA ILE A 85 11.95 8.63 -4.61
C ILE A 85 10.82 7.95 -3.83
N ILE A 86 11.08 6.79 -3.24
CA ILE A 86 10.09 6.05 -2.44
C ILE A 86 9.58 6.92 -1.28
N GLU A 87 10.47 7.60 -0.57
CA GLU A 87 10.13 8.47 0.56
C GLU A 87 9.38 9.73 0.10
N SER A 88 9.85 10.40 -0.96
CA SER A 88 9.24 11.63 -1.47
C SER A 88 7.82 11.43 -1.98
N TYR A 89 7.53 10.28 -2.55
CA TYR A 89 6.21 9.91 -3.06
C TYR A 89 5.44 8.97 -2.14
N SER A 90 5.97 8.70 -0.92
CA SER A 90 5.36 7.78 0.06
C SER A 90 5.06 6.39 -0.51
N LEU A 91 5.86 5.89 -1.45
CA LEU A 91 5.62 4.61 -2.13
C LEU A 91 5.74 3.40 -1.19
N ASN A 92 6.43 3.55 -0.06
CA ASN A 92 6.52 2.53 1.00
C ASN A 92 5.17 2.13 1.60
N ILE A 93 4.11 2.91 1.36
CA ILE A 93 2.74 2.52 1.76
C ILE A 93 2.24 1.29 1.00
N TYR A 94 2.82 1.00 -0.18
CA TYR A 94 2.50 -0.18 -0.99
C TYR A 94 3.33 -1.41 -0.62
N ASP A 95 4.34 -1.29 0.26
CA ASP A 95 5.14 -2.40 0.79
C ASP A 95 4.37 -3.14 1.89
N PHE A 96 3.21 -3.65 1.56
CA PHE A 96 2.49 -4.57 2.43
C PHE A 96 2.64 -6.00 1.91
N LYS A 97 2.95 -6.90 2.82
CA LYS A 97 2.93 -8.32 2.48
C LYS A 97 1.49 -8.70 2.18
N VAL A 98 1.22 -9.10 0.93
CA VAL A 98 0.04 -9.91 0.65
C VAL A 98 0.28 -11.23 1.40
N GLY A 99 -0.24 -11.32 2.62
CA GLY A 99 -0.11 -12.52 3.43
C GLY A 99 -0.88 -13.68 2.83
N ASP A 100 -0.56 -14.92 3.22
CA ASP A 100 -1.42 -16.09 3.02
C ASP A 100 -2.75 -15.97 3.82
N GLY A 101 -3.15 -14.73 4.15
CA GLY A 101 -4.28 -14.38 4.96
C GLY A 101 -5.61 -14.70 4.31
N ASN A 102 -6.66 -14.54 5.08
CA ASN A 102 -8.03 -14.73 4.60
C ASN A 102 -8.26 -13.89 3.33
N LYS A 103 -8.71 -14.55 2.24
CA LYS A 103 -8.90 -13.95 0.92
C LYS A 103 -9.83 -12.71 0.93
N VAL A 104 -10.80 -12.68 1.85
CA VAL A 104 -11.71 -11.53 2.02
C VAL A 104 -10.94 -10.33 2.56
N VAL A 105 -10.11 -10.53 3.58
CA VAL A 105 -9.26 -9.49 4.18
C VAL A 105 -8.32 -8.90 3.14
N GLU A 106 -7.58 -9.75 2.42
CA GLU A 106 -6.60 -9.28 1.43
C GLU A 106 -7.27 -8.54 0.28
N ARG A 107 -8.45 -9.00 -0.15
CA ARG A 107 -9.23 -8.32 -1.19
C ARG A 107 -9.76 -6.97 -0.71
N ALA A 108 -10.25 -6.88 0.53
CA ALA A 108 -10.72 -5.62 1.11
C ALA A 108 -9.57 -4.60 1.20
N ILE A 109 -8.43 -5.02 1.70
CA ILE A 109 -7.23 -4.17 1.80
C ILE A 109 -6.75 -3.74 0.41
N THR A 110 -6.63 -4.67 -0.55
CA THR A 110 -6.23 -4.35 -1.93
C THR A 110 -7.19 -3.34 -2.57
N THR A 111 -8.50 -3.50 -2.35
CA THR A 111 -9.51 -2.55 -2.82
C THR A 111 -9.25 -1.15 -2.26
N GLY A 112 -9.09 -1.01 -0.95
CA GLY A 112 -8.82 0.29 -0.32
C GLY A 112 -7.47 0.89 -0.75
N MET A 113 -6.43 0.08 -0.86
CA MET A 113 -5.10 0.50 -1.32
C MET A 113 -5.13 1.04 -2.75
N SER A 114 -6.01 0.57 -3.62
CA SER A 114 -6.10 1.01 -5.02
C SER A 114 -6.49 2.49 -5.17
N ILE A 115 -7.08 3.08 -4.14
CA ILE A 115 -7.55 4.48 -4.13
C ILE A 115 -6.79 5.38 -3.15
N VAL A 116 -5.72 4.90 -2.53
CA VAL A 116 -4.83 5.71 -1.69
C VAL A 116 -4.32 6.91 -2.50
N GLY A 117 -4.42 8.11 -1.91
CA GLY A 117 -4.04 9.37 -2.54
C GLY A 117 -4.94 9.85 -3.68
N LYS A 118 -6.04 9.13 -3.97
CA LYS A 118 -7.00 9.47 -5.05
C LYS A 118 -8.39 9.80 -4.54
N SER A 119 -8.74 9.34 -3.34
CA SER A 119 -10.05 9.50 -2.73
C SER A 119 -9.99 10.59 -1.65
N PRO A 120 -10.70 11.71 -1.81
CA PRO A 120 -10.79 12.73 -0.78
C PRO A 120 -11.77 12.29 0.32
N TYR A 121 -11.52 12.74 1.54
CA TYR A 121 -12.49 12.59 2.63
C TYR A 121 -13.71 13.50 2.40
N VAL A 122 -14.90 12.93 2.47
CA VAL A 122 -16.17 13.68 2.46
C VAL A 122 -17.03 13.20 3.60
N PHE A 123 -17.28 14.06 4.60
CA PHE A 123 -18.15 13.71 5.73
C PHE A 123 -19.55 13.32 5.23
N GLY A 124 -20.01 12.12 5.59
CA GLY A 124 -21.27 11.55 5.11
C GLY A 124 -21.19 10.99 3.67
N GLY A 125 -20.06 11.05 3.01
CA GLY A 125 -19.86 10.49 1.66
C GLY A 125 -19.97 8.97 1.59
N GLY A 126 -20.06 8.43 0.38
CA GLY A 126 -20.11 6.97 0.12
C GLY A 126 -21.46 6.30 0.41
N ARG A 127 -22.51 7.09 0.64
CA ARG A 127 -23.87 6.58 0.98
C ARG A 127 -24.87 6.70 -0.17
N ASN A 128 -24.40 7.05 -1.34
CA ASN A 128 -25.17 7.08 -2.59
C ASN A 128 -24.28 6.64 -3.75
N PRO A 129 -24.86 6.22 -4.89
CA PRO A 129 -24.10 5.74 -6.04
C PRO A 129 -23.14 6.78 -6.62
N GLU A 130 -23.49 8.06 -6.57
CA GLU A 130 -22.70 9.17 -7.11
C GLU A 130 -21.41 9.37 -6.34
N ASP A 131 -21.47 9.31 -4.99
CA ASP A 131 -20.27 9.39 -4.15
C ASP A 131 -19.36 8.18 -4.34
N ILE A 132 -19.96 6.98 -4.39
CA ILE A 132 -19.21 5.74 -4.61
C ILE A 132 -18.48 5.77 -5.96
N ALA A 133 -19.18 6.19 -7.04
CA ALA A 133 -18.57 6.31 -8.36
C ALA A 133 -17.46 7.38 -8.41
N ALA A 134 -17.59 8.44 -7.62
CA ALA A 134 -16.61 9.51 -7.51
C ALA A 134 -15.52 9.24 -6.45
N LEU A 135 -15.52 8.06 -5.82
CA LEU A 135 -14.58 7.65 -4.75
C LEU A 135 -14.56 8.65 -3.58
N ARG A 136 -15.72 9.17 -3.17
CA ARG A 136 -15.86 10.10 -2.06
C ARG A 136 -16.46 9.38 -0.87
N PHE A 137 -15.70 9.24 0.20
CA PHE A 137 -16.07 8.47 1.38
C PHE A 137 -15.84 9.29 2.67
N ASP A 138 -16.40 8.82 3.77
CA ASP A 138 -15.89 9.03 5.12
C ASP A 138 -15.26 7.74 5.65
N CYS A 139 -14.70 7.79 6.87
CA CYS A 139 -13.98 6.65 7.44
C CYS A 139 -14.81 5.35 7.46
N SER A 140 -16.07 5.43 7.81
CA SER A 140 -16.96 4.26 7.97
C SER A 140 -17.49 3.73 6.63
N SER A 141 -17.88 4.60 5.72
CA SER A 141 -18.32 4.20 4.39
C SER A 141 -17.16 3.64 3.54
N PHE A 142 -15.94 4.17 3.72
CA PHE A 142 -14.73 3.63 3.13
C PHE A 142 -14.47 2.19 3.56
N VAL A 143 -14.48 1.93 4.88
CA VAL A 143 -14.31 0.57 5.42
C VAL A 143 -15.38 -0.37 4.88
N HIS A 144 -16.65 0.05 4.91
CA HIS A 144 -17.74 -0.72 4.34
C HIS A 144 -17.50 -1.04 2.85
N TRP A 145 -17.14 -0.04 2.04
CA TRP A 145 -16.89 -0.20 0.62
C TRP A 145 -15.76 -1.20 0.34
N CYS A 146 -14.68 -1.16 1.13
CA CYS A 146 -13.58 -2.12 1.01
C CYS A 146 -14.07 -3.57 1.19
N TYR A 147 -14.79 -3.83 2.27
CA TYR A 147 -15.28 -5.17 2.60
C TYR A 147 -16.42 -5.62 1.68
N ALA A 148 -17.32 -4.74 1.27
CA ALA A 148 -18.37 -5.05 0.30
C ALA A 148 -17.80 -5.52 -1.05
N ASN A 149 -16.74 -4.86 -1.56
CA ASN A 149 -16.03 -5.30 -2.77
C ASN A 149 -15.25 -6.61 -2.56
N ALA A 150 -14.95 -6.97 -1.32
CA ALA A 150 -14.37 -8.26 -0.98
C ALA A 150 -15.41 -9.40 -0.82
N GLY A 151 -16.69 -9.06 -0.91
CA GLY A 151 -17.81 -10.01 -0.76
C GLY A 151 -18.35 -10.13 0.66
N LEU A 152 -17.91 -9.26 1.60
CA LEU A 152 -18.44 -9.21 2.96
C LEU A 152 -19.24 -7.92 3.17
N ASN A 153 -20.54 -8.04 3.36
CA ASN A 153 -21.41 -6.92 3.62
C ASN A 153 -21.42 -6.54 5.12
N LEU A 154 -20.97 -5.34 5.46
CA LEU A 154 -20.98 -4.78 6.80
C LEU A 154 -22.21 -3.88 7.04
N GLY A 155 -23.39 -4.28 6.55
CA GLY A 155 -24.65 -3.55 6.70
C GLY A 155 -25.06 -2.76 5.47
N ASP A 156 -26.12 -1.95 5.58
CA ASP A 156 -26.59 -1.09 4.48
C ASP A 156 -25.63 0.10 4.28
N TYR A 157 -25.03 0.20 3.11
CA TYR A 157 -24.07 1.26 2.77
C TYR A 157 -24.65 2.69 2.94
N ARG A 158 -25.97 2.85 2.84
CA ARG A 158 -26.66 4.15 3.01
C ARG A 158 -26.70 4.65 4.45
N SER A 159 -26.50 3.75 5.42
CA SER A 159 -26.65 4.05 6.84
C SER A 159 -25.47 3.60 7.71
N VAL A 160 -24.47 2.92 7.16
CA VAL A 160 -23.29 2.47 7.90
C VAL A 160 -22.52 3.65 8.49
N VAL A 161 -22.23 3.57 9.77
CA VAL A 161 -21.45 4.56 10.52
C VAL A 161 -20.51 3.83 11.50
N THR A 162 -19.58 4.55 12.11
CA THR A 162 -18.66 3.95 13.10
C THR A 162 -19.39 3.24 14.25
N TRP A 163 -20.49 3.81 14.70
CA TRP A 163 -21.35 3.24 15.77
C TRP A 163 -21.98 1.90 15.41
N THR A 164 -22.23 1.63 14.13
CA THR A 164 -22.70 0.32 13.68
C THR A 164 -21.54 -0.64 13.48
N LEU A 165 -20.41 -0.18 12.90
CA LEU A 165 -19.24 -1.01 12.69
C LEU A 165 -18.61 -1.52 13.99
N VAL A 166 -18.63 -0.73 15.05
CA VAL A 166 -18.08 -1.10 16.36
C VAL A 166 -18.81 -2.25 17.03
N THR A 167 -20.04 -2.56 16.60
CA THR A 167 -20.82 -3.70 17.12
C THR A 167 -20.71 -4.96 16.25
N MET A 168 -20.04 -4.88 15.09
CA MET A 168 -19.92 -6.00 14.16
C MET A 168 -18.79 -6.96 14.49
N GLY A 169 -18.96 -8.22 14.07
CA GLY A 169 -17.98 -9.26 14.33
C GLY A 169 -17.75 -9.53 15.81
N ARG A 170 -16.60 -10.05 16.18
CA ARG A 170 -16.24 -10.26 17.60
C ARG A 170 -15.24 -9.21 18.08
N GLU A 171 -15.28 -8.97 19.38
CA GLU A 171 -14.27 -8.15 20.06
C GLU A 171 -12.92 -8.90 20.10
N VAL A 172 -11.84 -8.16 19.93
CA VAL A 172 -10.48 -8.67 19.95
C VAL A 172 -9.66 -7.82 20.89
N LYS A 173 -8.82 -8.46 21.71
CA LYS A 173 -7.85 -7.74 22.54
C LYS A 173 -6.79 -7.09 21.67
N THR A 174 -6.25 -5.96 22.10
CA THR A 174 -5.24 -5.22 21.35
C THR A 174 -4.00 -6.07 21.01
N GLU A 175 -3.60 -6.96 21.93
CA GLU A 175 -2.44 -7.84 21.76
C GLU A 175 -2.69 -8.96 20.72
N GLU A 176 -3.95 -9.20 20.39
CA GLU A 176 -4.38 -10.24 19.45
C GLU A 176 -4.78 -9.64 18.09
N MET A 177 -4.54 -8.34 17.88
CA MET A 177 -4.84 -7.68 16.60
C MET A 177 -4.19 -8.38 15.42
N GLN A 178 -4.97 -8.59 14.38
CA GLN A 178 -4.51 -9.20 13.13
C GLN A 178 -4.91 -8.32 11.94
N ARG A 179 -4.17 -8.49 10.88
CA ARG A 179 -4.44 -7.85 9.59
C ARG A 179 -5.90 -8.07 9.17
N GLY A 180 -6.60 -6.97 8.87
CA GLY A 180 -8.02 -6.94 8.54
C GLY A 180 -8.95 -6.62 9.72
N ASP A 181 -8.44 -6.57 10.96
CA ASP A 181 -9.27 -6.12 12.07
C ASP A 181 -9.64 -4.63 11.90
N LEU A 182 -10.85 -4.28 12.30
CA LEU A 182 -11.27 -2.88 12.40
C LEU A 182 -10.76 -2.31 13.72
N ILE A 183 -10.08 -1.19 13.66
CA ILE A 183 -9.56 -0.47 14.83
C ILE A 183 -10.23 0.90 14.93
N PHE A 184 -10.57 1.30 16.16
CA PHE A 184 -11.36 2.49 16.43
C PHE A 184 -10.58 3.52 17.21
N PHE A 185 -10.94 4.77 16.97
CA PHE A 185 -10.23 5.91 17.55
C PHE A 185 -11.22 6.91 18.14
N ASN A 186 -10.75 7.61 19.19
CA ASN A 186 -11.41 8.78 19.74
C ASN A 186 -10.73 10.02 19.17
N THR A 187 -11.36 10.65 18.20
CA THR A 187 -10.87 11.92 17.67
C THR A 187 -11.80 13.04 18.14
N GLU A 188 -11.28 14.24 18.33
CA GLU A 188 -12.07 15.42 18.75
C GLU A 188 -12.91 15.21 20.04
N GLY A 189 -12.44 14.33 20.93
CA GLY A 189 -13.12 14.03 22.20
C GLY A 189 -14.36 13.14 22.09
N VAL A 190 -14.66 12.60 20.90
CA VAL A 190 -15.80 11.70 20.66
C VAL A 190 -15.33 10.26 20.60
N VAL A 191 -15.99 9.38 21.37
CA VAL A 191 -15.65 7.94 21.45
C VAL A 191 -16.03 7.23 20.16
N ASN A 192 -15.12 6.40 19.64
CA ASN A 192 -15.31 5.59 18.42
C ASN A 192 -15.80 6.39 17.20
N ASN A 193 -15.40 7.65 17.08
CA ASN A 193 -15.84 8.47 15.95
C ASN A 193 -15.01 8.30 14.68
N HIS A 194 -13.93 7.49 14.75
CA HIS A 194 -13.12 7.18 13.59
C HIS A 194 -12.75 5.69 13.56
N VAL A 195 -12.58 5.13 12.35
CA VAL A 195 -12.30 3.72 12.12
C VAL A 195 -11.31 3.53 10.97
N GLY A 196 -10.49 2.49 11.07
CA GLY A 196 -9.59 2.05 10.01
C GLY A 196 -9.46 0.53 9.97
N ILE A 197 -8.80 0.02 8.93
CA ILE A 197 -8.47 -1.39 8.74
C ILE A 197 -7.02 -1.60 9.16
N TYR A 198 -6.77 -2.44 10.15
CA TYR A 198 -5.41 -2.75 10.57
C TYR A 198 -4.68 -3.59 9.51
N LEU A 199 -3.46 -3.18 9.16
CA LEU A 199 -2.65 -3.82 8.12
C LEU A 199 -1.59 -4.78 8.64
N GLY A 200 -1.40 -4.84 9.98
CA GLY A 200 -0.21 -5.43 10.59
C GLY A 200 0.91 -4.41 10.73
N ASP A 201 2.00 -4.80 11.38
CA ASP A 201 3.23 -4.02 11.52
C ASP A 201 2.98 -2.56 11.96
N ASN A 202 2.04 -2.37 12.87
CA ASN A 202 1.67 -1.06 13.43
C ASN A 202 1.15 -0.04 12.39
N LYS A 203 0.56 -0.53 11.29
CA LYS A 203 -0.01 0.30 10.21
C LYS A 203 -1.51 0.07 10.06
N PHE A 204 -2.21 1.08 9.58
CA PHE A 204 -3.64 0.97 9.28
C PHE A 204 -4.02 1.83 8.08
N LEU A 205 -5.05 1.38 7.37
CA LEU A 205 -5.64 2.02 6.20
C LEU A 205 -6.96 2.66 6.61
N HIS A 206 -7.13 3.93 6.31
CA HIS A 206 -8.34 4.66 6.67
C HIS A 206 -8.61 5.82 5.71
N ASP A 207 -9.75 6.46 5.85
CA ASP A 207 -10.09 7.71 5.19
C ASP A 207 -10.25 8.82 6.23
N ALA A 208 -9.44 9.88 6.14
CA ALA A 208 -9.41 10.99 7.10
C ALA A 208 -9.35 12.35 6.40
N SER A 209 -9.85 13.38 7.08
CA SER A 209 -9.96 14.74 6.55
C SER A 209 -8.63 15.38 6.14
N THR A 210 -7.52 14.88 6.66
CA THR A 210 -6.17 15.42 6.35
C THR A 210 -5.64 15.00 4.98
N ASN A 211 -5.83 13.71 4.59
CA ASN A 211 -5.19 13.15 3.39
C ASN A 211 -6.16 12.33 2.54
N GLY A 212 -7.45 12.24 2.91
CA GLY A 212 -8.36 11.30 2.30
C GLY A 212 -7.98 9.86 2.65
N VAL A 213 -8.12 8.94 1.70
CA VAL A 213 -7.69 7.54 1.90
C VAL A 213 -6.18 7.46 1.94
N TRP A 214 -5.67 6.98 3.08
CA TRP A 214 -4.22 6.94 3.36
C TRP A 214 -3.85 5.79 4.30
N VAL A 215 -2.55 5.45 4.32
CA VAL A 215 -1.97 4.53 5.31
C VAL A 215 -1.19 5.34 6.33
N ASN A 216 -1.53 5.17 7.60
CA ASN A 216 -0.78 5.76 8.70
C ASN A 216 -0.15 4.69 9.60
N ASN A 217 0.93 5.08 10.30
CA ASN A 217 1.44 4.30 11.42
C ASN A 217 0.58 4.59 12.67
N LEU A 218 0.41 3.56 13.50
CA LEU A 218 -0.23 3.68 14.82
C LEU A 218 0.77 4.25 15.83
N GLU A 219 1.20 5.50 15.56
CA GLU A 219 2.20 6.26 16.31
C GLU A 219 1.73 7.70 16.53
N GLY A 220 2.37 8.41 17.46
CA GLY A 220 2.10 9.84 17.70
C GLY A 220 0.62 10.11 17.96
N TYR A 221 0.02 10.96 17.16
CA TYR A 221 -1.40 11.32 17.25
C TYR A 221 -2.31 10.08 17.21
N TRP A 222 -2.11 9.19 16.24
CA TRP A 222 -2.96 8.02 16.06
C TRP A 222 -2.83 6.99 17.18
N LYS A 223 -1.65 6.85 17.79
CA LYS A 223 -1.46 6.02 18.98
C LYS A 223 -2.25 6.56 20.18
N ASN A 224 -2.24 7.88 20.37
CA ASN A 224 -2.98 8.52 21.46
C ASN A 224 -4.49 8.52 21.23
N ALA A 225 -4.94 8.59 19.98
CA ALA A 225 -6.36 8.55 19.61
C ALA A 225 -6.92 7.12 19.62
N PHE A 226 -6.09 6.08 19.41
CA PHE A 226 -6.51 4.69 19.46
C PHE A 226 -7.01 4.33 20.85
N ASN A 227 -8.27 3.89 20.95
CA ASN A 227 -8.93 3.66 22.22
C ASN A 227 -8.95 2.20 22.69
N GLY A 228 -8.22 1.31 21.98
CA GLY A 228 -8.15 -0.12 22.29
C GLY A 228 -9.32 -0.94 21.76
N THR A 229 -10.31 -0.33 21.15
CA THR A 229 -11.45 -1.07 20.56
C THR A 229 -11.03 -1.69 19.23
N VAL A 230 -11.16 -3.01 19.13
CA VAL A 230 -10.82 -3.81 17.95
C VAL A 230 -11.94 -4.78 17.63
N ARG A 231 -12.32 -4.87 16.37
CA ARG A 231 -13.39 -5.79 15.90
C ARG A 231 -12.88 -6.66 14.77
N ARG A 232 -12.99 -7.98 14.91
CA ARG A 232 -12.72 -8.96 13.84
C ARG A 232 -14.01 -9.31 13.14
N VAL A 233 -14.09 -8.91 11.88
CA VAL A 233 -15.28 -9.12 11.03
C VAL A 233 -15.12 -10.31 10.07
N VAL A 234 -13.92 -10.86 10.00
CA VAL A 234 -13.57 -12.07 9.20
C VAL A 234 -12.82 -13.03 10.10
N GLU A 235 -13.28 -14.29 10.21
CA GLU A 235 -12.64 -15.36 10.96
C GLU A 235 -11.61 -16.13 10.09
#